data_39a779c1e66ed2cadacf03134ee3120d
#
_entry.id   39a779c1e66ed2cadacf03134ee3120d
#
_cell.length_a   1.000
_cell.length_b   1.000
_cell.length_c   1.000
_cell.angle_alpha   90.00
_cell.angle_beta   90.00
_cell.angle_gamma   90.00
#
_symmetry.space_group_name_H-M   'P 1'
#
loop_
_entity.id
_entity.type
_entity.pdbx_description
1 polymer ?
#
loop_
_entity_poly.entity_id
_entity_poly.type
_entity_poly.pdbx_seq_one_letter_code
_entity_poly.pdbx_strand_id
1 'polypeptide(L)'
;MFKGAIRAMVLVIGCTLAPYGVVAEALDSETTQIVMLGTGTPNPSPDRSGPSVAIVVNDEPYLIDFGPGVVRQASAMSPEYGGFVEGLAVEKIKHAFLTHLHSDHTVGLPDLILTAWTVGRDEPLKLFGPEGAKHMADKVLEAYEEDIRYRLYSEQPANNEG
;
A
#
# COMPACT_ATOMS: atom_id res chain seq x y z
N MET A 1 -38.47 -68.70 19.78
CA MET A 1 -38.96 -67.47 19.18
C MET A 1 -38.04 -66.34 19.66
N PHE A 2 -36.89 -66.16 18.96
CA PHE A 2 -35.87 -65.17 19.32
C PHE A 2 -35.98 -63.97 18.37
N LYS A 3 -36.31 -62.81 18.91
CA LYS A 3 -36.26 -61.54 18.17
C LYS A 3 -34.92 -60.90 18.46
N GLY A 4 -34.02 -61.04 17.52
CA GLY A 4 -32.75 -60.29 17.52
C GLY A 4 -32.95 -58.87 16.97
N ALA A 5 -32.70 -57.87 17.80
CA ALA A 5 -32.69 -56.46 17.34
C ALA A 5 -31.33 -56.12 16.75
N ILE A 6 -31.30 -55.79 15.49
CA ILE A 6 -30.11 -55.27 14.82
C ILE A 6 -29.96 -53.79 15.20
N ARG A 7 -28.94 -53.46 16.00
CA ARG A 7 -28.55 -52.06 16.24
C ARG A 7 -27.64 -51.59 15.09
N ALA A 8 -28.20 -50.70 14.28
CA ALA A 8 -27.40 -49.97 13.28
C ALA A 8 -26.53 -48.94 13.99
N MET A 9 -25.22 -49.11 13.89
CA MET A 9 -24.23 -48.15 14.38
C MET A 9 -23.99 -47.14 13.24
N VAL A 10 -24.51 -45.91 13.38
CA VAL A 10 -24.24 -44.82 12.49
C VAL A 10 -22.90 -44.23 12.89
N LEU A 11 -21.85 -44.47 12.09
CA LEU A 11 -20.53 -43.83 12.23
C LEU A 11 -20.60 -42.44 11.57
N VAL A 12 -20.75 -41.39 12.38
CA VAL A 12 -20.63 -40.02 11.94
C VAL A 12 -19.13 -39.68 11.84
N ILE A 13 -18.58 -39.73 10.65
CA ILE A 13 -17.22 -39.22 10.40
C ILE A 13 -17.34 -37.69 10.33
N GLY A 14 -17.08 -37.05 11.47
CA GLY A 14 -16.91 -35.61 11.54
C GLY A 14 -15.63 -35.19 10.82
N CYS A 15 -15.78 -34.74 9.59
CA CYS A 15 -14.69 -34.08 8.88
C CYS A 15 -14.49 -32.71 9.52
N THR A 16 -13.61 -32.60 10.51
CA THR A 16 -13.15 -31.30 11.02
C THR A 16 -12.24 -30.69 9.96
N LEU A 17 -12.82 -29.79 9.15
CA LEU A 17 -12.03 -28.85 8.37
C LEU A 17 -11.29 -27.94 9.36
N ALA A 18 -10.08 -28.29 9.69
CA ALA A 18 -9.17 -27.35 10.35
C ALA A 18 -9.02 -26.17 9.40
N PRO A 19 -9.25 -24.93 9.84
CA PRO A 19 -8.93 -23.78 9.03
C PRO A 19 -7.41 -23.81 8.80
N TYR A 20 -6.99 -23.98 7.56
CA TYR A 20 -5.62 -23.68 7.19
C TYR A 20 -5.43 -22.19 7.41
N GLY A 21 -5.08 -21.79 8.60
CA GLY A 21 -4.56 -20.47 8.88
C GLY A 21 -3.25 -20.39 8.12
N VAL A 22 -3.23 -19.61 7.05
CA VAL A 22 -1.97 -19.14 6.47
C VAL A 22 -1.36 -18.27 7.55
N VAL A 23 -0.40 -18.84 8.29
CA VAL A 23 0.46 -18.03 9.17
C VAL A 23 1.38 -17.31 8.20
N ALA A 24 1.05 -16.06 7.89
CA ALA A 24 1.99 -15.20 7.22
C ALA A 24 3.11 -14.92 8.22
N GLU A 25 4.27 -15.51 7.99
CA GLU A 25 5.49 -15.17 8.71
C GLU A 25 5.85 -13.72 8.36
N ALA A 26 6.15 -12.92 9.38
CA ALA A 26 6.75 -11.61 9.15
C ALA A 26 8.03 -11.82 8.34
N LEU A 27 8.13 -11.15 7.19
CA LEU A 27 9.28 -11.27 6.34
C LEU A 27 10.49 -10.64 7.04
N ASP A 28 11.64 -11.30 6.99
CA ASP A 28 12.89 -10.82 7.57
C ASP A 28 13.26 -9.45 6.97
N SER A 29 13.54 -8.46 7.81
CA SER A 29 13.95 -7.11 7.40
C SER A 29 15.27 -7.11 6.60
N GLU A 30 16.07 -8.16 6.71
CA GLU A 30 17.31 -8.34 5.95
C GLU A 30 17.09 -8.77 4.49
N THR A 31 15.84 -8.94 4.06
CA THR A 31 15.50 -9.39 2.70
C THR A 31 15.07 -8.23 1.80
N THR A 32 15.38 -8.35 0.50
CA THR A 32 14.78 -7.51 -0.53
C THR A 32 13.44 -8.11 -0.93
N GLN A 33 12.38 -7.32 -0.81
CA GLN A 33 11.02 -7.71 -1.15
C GLN A 33 10.55 -6.92 -2.38
N ILE A 34 9.85 -7.59 -3.29
CA ILE A 34 9.16 -6.94 -4.41
C ILE A 34 7.65 -7.09 -4.17
N VAL A 35 6.97 -5.96 -4.03
CA VAL A 35 5.54 -5.91 -3.74
C VAL A 35 4.80 -5.24 -4.90
N MET A 36 3.87 -5.96 -5.51
CA MET A 36 3.00 -5.43 -6.57
C MET A 36 1.84 -4.66 -5.93
N LEU A 37 1.93 -3.34 -5.87
CA LEU A 37 0.89 -2.49 -5.30
C LEU A 37 -0.27 -2.25 -6.26
N GLY A 38 0.00 -2.31 -7.57
CA GLY A 38 -1.04 -2.17 -8.57
C GLY A 38 -0.57 -2.69 -9.93
N THR A 39 -1.49 -3.36 -10.61
CA THR A 39 -1.28 -3.98 -11.94
C THR A 39 -2.35 -3.54 -12.94
N GLY A 40 -3.04 -2.45 -12.64
CA GLY A 40 -4.05 -1.87 -13.51
C GLY A 40 -3.45 -1.29 -14.78
N THR A 41 -4.30 -0.74 -15.61
CA THR A 41 -3.98 -0.04 -16.85
C THR A 41 -4.78 1.25 -16.87
N PRO A 42 -4.72 2.09 -17.91
CA PRO A 42 -5.59 3.26 -18.01
C PRO A 42 -7.10 2.94 -17.91
N ASN A 43 -7.50 1.69 -18.16
CA ASN A 43 -8.89 1.28 -17.97
C ASN A 43 -9.22 1.22 -16.46
N PRO A 44 -10.27 1.91 -16.00
CA PRO A 44 -10.60 2.02 -14.57
C PRO A 44 -11.28 0.75 -14.04
N SER A 45 -10.53 -0.37 -14.00
CA SER A 45 -11.01 -1.61 -13.38
C SER A 45 -11.15 -1.42 -11.88
N PRO A 46 -12.33 -1.70 -11.28
CA PRO A 46 -12.54 -1.52 -9.84
C PRO A 46 -11.68 -2.48 -9.00
N ASP A 47 -11.26 -3.60 -9.56
CA ASP A 47 -10.53 -4.66 -8.86
C ASP A 47 -9.00 -4.48 -8.91
N ARG A 48 -8.50 -3.41 -9.56
CA ARG A 48 -7.07 -3.20 -9.77
C ARG A 48 -6.68 -1.74 -9.60
N SER A 49 -5.80 -1.48 -8.66
CA SER A 49 -5.10 -0.19 -8.57
C SER A 49 -4.17 0.02 -9.78
N GLY A 50 -3.88 1.27 -10.09
CA GLY A 50 -2.99 1.62 -11.20
C GLY A 50 -1.57 1.09 -11.02
N PRO A 51 -0.74 1.12 -12.07
CA PRO A 51 0.61 0.55 -12.03
C PRO A 51 1.44 1.12 -10.89
N SER A 52 1.93 0.27 -10.02
CA SER A 52 2.88 0.61 -8.96
C SER A 52 3.54 -0.64 -8.41
N VAL A 53 4.86 -0.58 -8.22
CA VAL A 53 5.66 -1.63 -7.60
C VAL A 53 6.48 -1.02 -6.48
N ALA A 54 6.51 -1.66 -5.33
CA ALA A 54 7.46 -1.33 -4.28
C ALA A 54 8.60 -2.34 -4.23
N ILE A 55 9.83 -1.85 -4.16
CA ILE A 55 11.01 -2.62 -3.79
C ILE A 55 11.36 -2.20 -2.38
N VAL A 56 11.30 -3.13 -1.43
CA VAL A 56 11.61 -2.84 -0.03
C VAL A 56 12.92 -3.52 0.32
N VAL A 57 13.89 -2.74 0.73
CA VAL A 57 15.24 -3.21 1.08
C VAL A 57 15.51 -2.80 2.52
N ASN A 58 15.67 -3.76 3.42
CA ASN A 58 15.88 -3.50 4.85
C ASN A 58 14.83 -2.52 5.42
N ASP A 59 13.55 -2.78 5.15
CA ASP A 59 12.41 -1.94 5.50
C ASP A 59 12.39 -0.52 4.89
N GLU A 60 13.30 -0.19 3.97
CA GLU A 60 13.28 1.05 3.21
C GLU A 60 12.53 0.85 1.88
N PRO A 61 11.41 1.54 1.63
CA PRO A 61 10.61 1.36 0.41
C PRO A 61 11.06 2.29 -0.71
N TYR A 62 11.16 1.74 -1.91
CA TYR A 62 11.41 2.43 -3.17
C TYR A 62 10.23 2.17 -4.09
N LEU A 63 9.40 3.18 -4.34
CA LEU A 63 8.25 3.05 -5.25
C LEU A 63 8.67 3.24 -6.70
N ILE A 64 8.17 2.40 -7.58
CA ILE A 64 8.28 2.53 -9.03
C ILE A 64 6.88 2.73 -9.57
N ASP A 65 6.63 3.90 -10.12
CA ASP A 65 5.33 4.43 -10.51
C ASP A 65 4.35 4.56 -9.31
N PHE A 66 3.41 5.44 -9.47
CA PHE A 66 2.43 5.77 -8.45
C PHE A 66 1.07 6.02 -9.10
N GLY A 67 0.53 4.95 -9.68
CA GLY A 67 -0.82 4.94 -10.24
C GLY A 67 -1.91 5.15 -9.17
N PRO A 68 -3.17 5.33 -9.60
CA PRO A 68 -4.28 5.54 -8.66
C PRO A 68 -4.39 4.42 -7.65
N GLY A 69 -4.51 4.79 -6.36
CA GLY A 69 -4.66 3.87 -5.25
C GLY A 69 -3.35 3.40 -4.59
N VAL A 70 -2.18 3.85 -5.05
CA VAL A 70 -0.86 3.42 -4.55
C VAL A 70 -0.73 3.52 -3.03
N VAL A 71 -1.15 4.64 -2.42
CA VAL A 71 -1.06 4.87 -0.97
C VAL A 71 -1.91 3.87 -0.19
N ARG A 72 -3.14 3.61 -0.63
CA ARG A 72 -4.02 2.64 0.01
C ARG A 72 -3.52 1.21 -0.12
N GLN A 73 -2.91 0.88 -1.24
CA GLN A 73 -2.31 -0.45 -1.43
C GLN A 73 -1.06 -0.62 -0.56
N ALA A 74 -0.23 0.41 -0.43
CA ALA A 74 0.89 0.41 0.51
C ALA A 74 0.41 0.21 1.95
N SER A 75 -0.57 1.02 2.39
CA SER A 75 -1.22 0.85 3.70
C SER A 75 -1.72 -0.58 3.93
N ALA A 76 -2.45 -1.14 2.97
CA ALA A 76 -3.01 -2.50 3.10
C ALA A 76 -1.93 -3.58 3.26
N MET A 77 -0.72 -3.33 2.77
CA MET A 77 0.42 -4.24 2.91
C MET A 77 1.19 -4.00 4.22
N SER A 78 0.96 -2.88 4.91
CA SER A 78 1.61 -2.54 6.19
C SER A 78 0.94 -3.25 7.37
N PRO A 79 1.65 -3.47 8.49
CA PRO A 79 1.10 -4.11 9.69
C PRO A 79 -0.07 -3.37 10.32
N GLU A 80 -0.13 -2.05 10.18
CA GLU A 80 -1.23 -1.22 10.71
C GLU A 80 -2.60 -1.68 10.19
N TYR A 81 -2.65 -2.18 8.95
CA TYR A 81 -3.87 -2.69 8.31
C TYR A 81 -3.85 -4.21 8.09
N GLY A 82 -2.98 -4.93 8.81
CA GLY A 82 -2.92 -6.39 8.79
C GLY A 82 -2.06 -6.98 7.67
N GLY A 83 -1.26 -6.18 6.99
CA GLY A 83 -0.22 -6.63 6.06
C GLY A 83 1.04 -7.09 6.80
N PHE A 84 2.11 -7.39 6.05
CA PHE A 84 3.32 -8.02 6.59
C PHE A 84 4.61 -7.28 6.20
N VAL A 85 4.51 -6.12 5.57
CA VAL A 85 5.66 -5.38 5.04
C VAL A 85 5.83 -4.08 5.82
N GLU A 86 6.66 -4.11 6.85
CA GLU A 86 6.92 -2.96 7.74
C GLU A 86 7.34 -1.70 6.98
N GLY A 87 8.13 -1.86 5.93
CA GLY A 87 8.59 -0.74 5.10
C GLY A 87 7.49 -0.03 4.32
N LEU A 88 6.28 -0.62 4.21
CA LEU A 88 5.16 -0.02 3.48
C LEU A 88 4.18 0.77 4.37
N ALA A 89 4.53 1.02 5.63
CA ALA A 89 3.88 2.08 6.39
C ALA A 89 4.03 3.40 5.63
N VAL A 90 2.92 4.09 5.42
CA VAL A 90 2.83 5.19 4.44
C VAL A 90 3.81 6.32 4.72
N GLU A 91 4.02 6.62 6.00
CA GLU A 91 4.98 7.64 6.47
C GLU A 91 6.45 7.28 6.18
N LYS A 92 6.76 6.01 5.93
CA LYS A 92 8.12 5.56 5.56
C LYS A 92 8.44 5.75 4.08
N ILE A 93 7.45 6.07 3.25
CA ILE A 93 7.64 6.19 1.80
C ILE A 93 8.31 7.53 1.48
N LYS A 94 9.62 7.50 1.24
CA LYS A 94 10.46 8.68 0.97
C LYS A 94 11.01 8.73 -0.45
N HIS A 95 10.98 7.62 -1.20
CA HIS A 95 11.58 7.50 -2.52
C HIS A 95 10.56 7.02 -3.56
N ALA A 96 10.40 7.79 -4.63
CA ALA A 96 9.52 7.44 -5.74
C ALA A 96 10.23 7.64 -7.08
N PHE A 97 10.11 6.66 -7.96
CA PHE A 97 10.70 6.62 -9.28
C PHE A 97 9.59 6.55 -10.33
N LEU A 98 9.57 7.49 -11.24
CA LEU A 98 8.59 7.52 -12.32
C LEU A 98 9.21 7.00 -13.60
N THR A 99 8.60 6.00 -14.21
CA THR A 99 9.05 5.45 -15.48
C THR A 99 8.72 6.39 -16.65
N HIS A 100 7.50 6.93 -16.66
CA HIS A 100 7.03 7.87 -17.68
C HIS A 100 5.78 8.64 -17.21
N LEU A 101 5.36 9.67 -17.97
CA LEU A 101 4.36 10.66 -17.55
C LEU A 101 2.91 10.29 -17.85
N HIS A 102 2.58 9.06 -18.24
CA HIS A 102 1.18 8.70 -18.45
C HIS A 102 0.38 8.77 -17.15
N SER A 103 -0.88 9.16 -17.27
CA SER A 103 -1.72 9.46 -16.11
C SER A 103 -1.96 8.25 -15.20
N ASP A 104 -2.06 7.04 -15.73
CA ASP A 104 -2.21 5.83 -14.95
C ASP A 104 -0.98 5.48 -14.10
N HIS A 105 0.19 6.05 -14.41
CA HIS A 105 1.41 5.94 -13.61
C HIS A 105 1.63 7.12 -12.64
N THR A 106 0.86 8.22 -12.78
CA THR A 106 1.16 9.48 -12.08
C THR A 106 0.02 10.02 -11.22
N VAL A 107 -1.24 9.62 -11.44
CA VAL A 107 -2.42 10.20 -10.76
C VAL A 107 -2.38 10.01 -9.23
N GLY A 108 -1.66 9.03 -8.73
CA GLY A 108 -1.45 8.86 -7.29
C GLY A 108 -0.42 9.81 -6.66
N LEU A 109 0.28 10.66 -7.45
CA LEU A 109 1.30 11.56 -6.93
C LEU A 109 0.78 12.54 -5.86
N PRO A 110 -0.37 13.20 -6.04
CA PRO A 110 -0.91 14.07 -4.99
C PRO A 110 -1.17 13.32 -3.68
N ASP A 111 -1.77 12.13 -3.76
CA ASP A 111 -2.04 11.28 -2.60
C ASP A 111 -0.72 10.86 -1.91
N LEU A 112 0.28 10.45 -2.68
CA LEU A 112 1.60 10.06 -2.18
C LEU A 112 2.34 11.22 -1.50
N ILE A 113 2.25 12.43 -2.02
CA ILE A 113 2.86 13.61 -1.41
C ILE A 113 2.11 13.99 -0.13
N LEU A 114 0.81 14.19 -0.21
CA LEU A 114 0.02 14.84 0.83
C LEU A 114 -0.41 13.88 1.94
N THR A 115 -0.85 12.68 1.60
CA THR A 115 -1.30 11.72 2.62
C THR A 115 -0.12 11.23 3.45
N ALA A 116 1.00 10.85 2.83
CA ALA A 116 2.18 10.41 3.56
C ALA A 116 2.72 11.51 4.51
N TRP A 117 2.74 12.77 4.06
CA TRP A 117 3.08 13.92 4.91
C TRP A 117 2.10 14.06 6.09
N THR A 118 0.81 14.00 5.82
CA THR A 118 -0.24 14.18 6.84
C THR A 118 -0.17 13.11 7.93
N VAL A 119 0.20 11.88 7.59
CA VAL A 119 0.30 10.77 8.56
C VAL A 119 1.67 10.65 9.21
N GLY A 120 2.60 11.56 8.94
CA GLY A 120 3.82 11.70 9.73
C GLY A 120 5.14 11.46 8.98
N ARG A 121 5.17 11.43 7.64
CA ARG A 121 6.46 11.42 6.93
C ARG A 121 7.28 12.65 7.33
N ASP A 122 8.49 12.41 7.78
CA ASP A 122 9.39 13.38 8.41
C ASP A 122 10.45 13.96 7.45
N GLU A 123 10.44 13.53 6.18
CA GLU A 123 11.32 14.02 5.12
C GLU A 123 10.50 14.29 3.84
N PRO A 124 10.91 15.25 3.00
CA PRO A 124 10.32 15.45 1.68
C PRO A 124 10.42 14.21 0.80
N LEU A 125 9.38 13.95 0.01
CA LEU A 125 9.41 12.90 -1.00
C LEU A 125 10.52 13.18 -2.02
N LYS A 126 11.44 12.24 -2.17
CA LYS A 126 12.50 12.27 -3.20
C LYS A 126 11.94 11.65 -4.48
N LEU A 127 11.55 12.50 -5.43
CA LEU A 127 10.99 12.10 -6.72
C LEU A 127 12.06 12.06 -7.80
N PHE A 128 12.22 10.91 -8.44
CA PHE A 128 13.10 10.68 -9.58
C PHE A 128 12.24 10.34 -10.81
N GLY A 129 12.54 10.93 -11.97
CA GLY A 129 11.75 10.65 -13.15
C GLY A 129 12.26 11.38 -14.39
N PRO A 130 11.58 11.20 -15.53
CA PRO A 130 11.93 11.88 -16.78
C PRO A 130 11.70 13.39 -16.69
N GLU A 131 12.15 14.09 -17.71
CA GLU A 131 11.83 15.52 -17.88
C GLU A 131 10.31 15.74 -17.76
N GLY A 132 9.92 16.75 -16.98
CA GLY A 132 8.52 17.03 -16.65
C GLY A 132 8.04 16.50 -15.30
N ALA A 133 8.68 15.48 -14.71
CA ALA A 133 8.26 14.94 -13.43
C ALA A 133 8.33 15.99 -12.30
N LYS A 134 9.43 16.77 -12.24
CA LYS A 134 9.54 17.86 -11.27
C LYS A 134 8.47 18.93 -11.48
N HIS A 135 8.23 19.33 -12.74
CA HIS A 135 7.21 20.32 -13.04
C HIS A 135 5.82 19.85 -12.60
N MET A 136 5.49 18.56 -12.81
CA MET A 136 4.24 17.98 -12.34
C MET A 136 4.12 18.06 -10.81
N ALA A 137 5.16 17.69 -10.07
CA ALA A 137 5.17 17.77 -8.61
C ALA A 137 4.99 19.21 -8.12
N ASP A 138 5.71 20.17 -8.70
CA ASP A 138 5.58 21.59 -8.36
C ASP A 138 4.13 22.07 -8.57
N LYS A 139 3.47 21.66 -9.66
CA LYS A 139 2.07 22.03 -9.94
C LYS A 139 1.06 21.33 -9.04
N VAL A 140 1.36 20.13 -8.57
CA VAL A 140 0.56 19.46 -7.53
C VAL A 140 0.63 20.27 -6.23
N LEU A 141 1.80 20.65 -5.77
CA LEU A 141 1.97 21.45 -4.56
C LEU A 141 1.28 22.82 -4.66
N GLU A 142 1.40 23.49 -5.81
CA GLU A 142 0.71 24.75 -6.09
C GLU A 142 -0.84 24.56 -6.05
N ALA A 143 -1.35 23.48 -6.63
CA ALA A 143 -2.79 23.19 -6.64
C ALA A 143 -3.36 22.91 -5.24
N TYR A 144 -2.55 22.40 -4.31
CA TYR A 144 -2.95 22.10 -2.93
C TYR A 144 -2.43 23.14 -1.91
N GLU A 145 -1.96 24.31 -2.35
CA GLU A 145 -1.42 25.37 -1.50
C GLU A 145 -2.34 25.72 -0.32
N GLU A 146 -3.64 25.82 -0.55
CA GLU A 146 -4.60 26.15 0.50
C GLU A 146 -4.76 25.02 1.54
N ASP A 147 -4.80 23.74 1.12
CA ASP A 147 -4.83 22.60 2.04
C ASP A 147 -3.55 22.55 2.88
N ILE A 148 -2.40 22.72 2.24
CA ILE A 148 -1.09 22.77 2.92
C ILE A 148 -1.07 23.92 3.94
N ARG A 149 -1.51 25.10 3.56
CA ARG A 149 -1.58 26.26 4.46
C ARG A 149 -2.48 25.99 5.67
N TYR A 150 -3.66 25.40 5.47
CA TYR A 150 -4.55 25.04 6.57
C TYR A 150 -3.90 24.06 7.52
N ARG A 151 -3.23 23.02 7.00
CA ARG A 151 -2.56 21.99 7.84
C ARG A 151 -1.36 22.53 8.61
N LEU A 152 -0.62 23.48 8.05
CA LEU A 152 0.53 24.07 8.74
C LEU A 152 0.14 25.03 9.88
N TYR A 153 -1.00 25.72 9.75
CA TYR A 153 -1.41 26.80 10.65
C TYR A 153 -2.71 26.52 11.42
N SER A 154 -3.22 25.28 11.37
CA SER A 154 -4.40 24.86 12.14
C SER A 154 -4.07 24.50 13.58
N GLU A 155 -5.11 24.19 14.38
CA GLU A 155 -4.96 23.70 15.76
C GLU A 155 -4.29 22.30 15.84
N GLN A 156 -4.26 21.56 14.74
CA GLN A 156 -3.61 20.25 14.60
C GLN A 156 -2.69 20.28 13.37
N PRO A 157 -1.55 20.97 13.44
CA PRO A 157 -0.67 21.14 12.30
C PRO A 157 0.00 19.81 11.94
N ALA A 158 0.13 19.54 10.63
CA ALA A 158 1.06 18.56 10.14
C ALA A 158 2.51 19.02 10.41
N ASN A 159 3.47 18.10 10.38
CA ASN A 159 4.88 18.47 10.58
C ASN A 159 5.40 19.34 9.41
N ASN A 160 6.42 20.14 9.67
CA ASN A 160 7.03 21.06 8.70
C ASN A 160 8.15 20.41 7.87
N GLU A 161 8.46 19.14 8.10
CA GLU A 161 9.65 18.46 7.59
C GLU A 161 9.33 17.45 6.48
N GLY A 162 8.09 16.97 6.42
CA GLY A 162 7.64 15.90 5.52
C GLY A 162 7.28 16.29 4.08
#